data_e20ad0581f7b4942fd8fe85e812a4e50
#
_entry.id   e20ad0581f7b4942fd8fe85e812a4e50
#
_cell.length_a   1.000
_cell.length_b   1.000
_cell.length_c   1.000
_cell.angle_alpha   90.00
_cell.angle_beta   90.00
_cell.angle_gamma   90.00
#
_symmetry.space_group_name_H-M   'P 1'
#
loop_
_entity.id
_entity.type
_entity.pdbx_description
1 polymer ?
#
loop_
_entity_poly.entity_id
_entity_poly.type
_entity_poly.pdbx_seq_one_letter_code
_entity_poly.pdbx_strand_id
1 'polypeptide(L)'
;VERAPAPYLDNAQRAELAEHAMKIARATDYVGAGTVEFLMDADTGSFYFIEVNPRIQVEHTVTEEVTGIDIVKAQIRILEGERIGDPASGVPAQEDIALHGHALQCRITTEDPEQNF
;
A
#
# COMPACT_ATOMS: atom_id res chain seq x y z
N VAL A 1 8.43 -3.11 11.65
CA VAL A 1 9.32 -2.81 10.51
C VAL A 1 8.59 -3.17 9.23
N GLU A 2 8.47 -2.22 8.30
CA GLU A 2 7.82 -2.37 7.00
C GLU A 2 8.88 -2.39 5.90
N ARG A 3 8.59 -3.07 4.79
CA ARG A 3 9.46 -3.17 3.62
C ARG A 3 8.67 -3.06 2.33
N ALA A 4 9.20 -2.34 1.36
CA ALA A 4 8.71 -2.33 0.00
C ALA A 4 9.88 -2.43 -0.99
N PRO A 5 9.73 -3.21 -2.09
CA PRO A 5 8.70 -4.23 -2.29
C PRO A 5 8.88 -5.43 -1.34
N ALA A 6 7.82 -6.21 -1.15
CA ALA A 6 7.91 -7.44 -0.35
C ALA A 6 8.88 -8.44 -1.02
N PRO A 7 9.94 -8.88 -0.32
CA PRO A 7 11.03 -9.64 -0.95
C PRO A 7 10.67 -11.10 -1.24
N TYR A 8 9.59 -11.59 -0.62
CA TYR A 8 9.15 -13.00 -0.72
C TYR A 8 8.12 -13.23 -1.82
N LEU A 9 7.62 -12.15 -2.44
CA LEU A 9 6.62 -12.24 -3.50
C LEU A 9 7.30 -12.18 -4.87
N ASP A 10 6.96 -13.12 -5.72
CA ASP A 10 7.26 -13.01 -7.14
C ASP A 10 6.27 -12.06 -7.85
N ASN A 11 6.49 -11.82 -9.13
CA ASN A 11 5.66 -10.88 -9.89
C ASN A 11 4.21 -11.39 -10.08
N ALA A 12 3.99 -12.70 -10.16
CA ALA A 12 2.67 -13.28 -10.31
C ALA A 12 1.86 -13.14 -9.02
N GLN A 13 2.47 -13.46 -7.89
CA GLN A 13 1.88 -13.31 -6.56
C GLN A 13 1.55 -11.84 -6.25
N ARG A 14 2.43 -10.92 -6.64
CA ARG A 14 2.18 -9.48 -6.50
C ARG A 14 1.00 -9.01 -7.34
N ALA A 15 0.90 -9.48 -8.57
CA ALA A 15 -0.22 -9.16 -9.45
C ALA A 15 -1.54 -9.73 -8.91
N GLU A 16 -1.53 -10.95 -8.38
CA GLU A 16 -2.69 -11.59 -7.75
C GLU A 16 -3.19 -10.77 -6.55
N LEU A 17 -2.30 -10.35 -5.64
CA LEU A 17 -2.68 -9.50 -4.50
C LEU A 17 -3.26 -8.16 -4.95
N ALA A 18 -2.65 -7.53 -5.94
CA ALA A 18 -3.15 -6.27 -6.50
C ALA A 18 -4.55 -6.45 -7.10
N GLU A 19 -4.79 -7.54 -7.83
CA GLU A 19 -6.11 -7.86 -8.39
C GLU A 19 -7.16 -8.05 -7.30
N HIS A 20 -6.84 -8.77 -6.23
CA HIS A 20 -7.75 -8.96 -5.09
C HIS A 20 -8.09 -7.63 -4.40
N ALA A 21 -7.09 -6.79 -4.16
CA ALA A 21 -7.30 -5.46 -3.59
C ALA A 21 -8.19 -4.58 -4.49
N MET A 22 -7.92 -4.57 -5.79
CA MET A 22 -8.73 -3.82 -6.77
C MET A 22 -10.17 -4.34 -6.88
N LYS A 23 -10.38 -5.64 -6.74
CA LYS A 23 -11.73 -6.25 -6.70
C LYS A 23 -12.55 -5.71 -5.54
N ILE A 24 -11.94 -5.64 -4.35
CA ILE A 24 -12.59 -5.10 -3.15
C ILE A 24 -12.90 -3.61 -3.33
N ALA A 25 -11.93 -2.82 -3.78
CA ALA A 25 -12.10 -1.39 -3.98
C ALA A 25 -13.23 -1.07 -4.98
N ARG A 26 -13.31 -1.82 -6.09
CA ARG A 26 -14.37 -1.66 -7.09
C ARG A 26 -15.74 -2.08 -6.57
N ALA A 27 -15.81 -3.18 -5.80
CA ALA A 27 -17.09 -3.67 -5.24
C ALA A 27 -17.69 -2.72 -4.20
N THR A 28 -16.88 -1.84 -3.63
CA THR A 28 -17.30 -0.86 -2.61
C THR A 28 -17.33 0.58 -3.11
N ASP A 29 -17.06 0.82 -4.40
CA ASP A 29 -16.90 2.14 -4.99
C ASP A 29 -15.95 3.04 -4.16
N TYR A 30 -14.85 2.43 -3.67
CA TYR A 30 -13.95 3.09 -2.73
C TYR A 30 -13.17 4.24 -3.38
N VAL A 31 -13.18 5.39 -2.73
CA VAL A 31 -12.43 6.58 -3.15
C VAL A 31 -11.49 7.03 -2.01
N GLY A 32 -10.22 7.18 -2.33
CA GLY A 32 -9.19 7.61 -1.40
C GLY A 32 -8.07 6.60 -1.22
N ALA A 33 -7.14 6.89 -0.32
CA ALA A 33 -6.07 5.96 0.03
C ALA A 33 -6.57 4.90 1.00
N GLY A 34 -6.10 3.68 0.83
CA GLY A 34 -6.43 2.56 1.70
C GLY A 34 -5.42 1.43 1.59
N THR A 35 -5.50 0.50 2.52
CA THR A 35 -4.66 -0.70 2.54
C THR A 35 -5.53 -1.94 2.68
N VAL A 36 -5.29 -2.92 1.83
CA VAL A 36 -5.89 -4.25 1.95
C VAL A 36 -4.82 -5.20 2.50
N GLU A 37 -5.10 -5.83 3.61
CA GLU A 37 -4.15 -6.70 4.30
C GLU A 37 -4.43 -8.17 4.03
N PHE A 38 -3.35 -8.90 3.75
CA PHE A 38 -3.39 -10.33 3.51
C PHE A 38 -2.33 -11.04 4.35
N LEU A 39 -2.64 -12.25 4.77
CA LEU A 39 -1.68 -13.19 5.31
C LEU A 39 -1.27 -14.16 4.21
N MET A 40 0.03 -14.40 4.06
CA MET A 40 0.54 -15.43 3.17
C MET A 40 0.99 -16.64 4.00
N ASP A 41 0.50 -17.81 3.64
CA ASP A 41 1.01 -19.08 4.15
C ASP A 41 2.38 -19.35 3.50
N ALA A 42 3.41 -19.47 4.31
CA ALA A 42 4.78 -19.64 3.82
C ALA A 42 5.04 -21.00 3.15
N ASP A 43 4.27 -22.03 3.52
CA ASP A 43 4.45 -23.38 3.00
C ASP A 43 3.71 -23.58 1.68
N THR A 44 2.53 -23.00 1.53
CA THR A 44 1.66 -23.18 0.37
C THR A 44 1.69 -22.01 -0.61
N GLY A 45 2.12 -20.83 -0.15
CA GLY A 45 2.06 -19.58 -0.91
C GLY A 45 0.64 -19.00 -1.02
N SER A 46 -0.33 -19.57 -0.34
CA SER A 46 -1.73 -19.14 -0.40
C SER A 46 -1.94 -17.83 0.36
N PHE A 47 -2.83 -16.97 -0.16
CA PHE A 47 -3.18 -15.72 0.47
C PHE A 47 -4.53 -15.79 1.16
N TYR A 48 -4.61 -15.20 2.34
CA TYR A 48 -5.82 -15.09 3.13
C TYR A 48 -6.09 -13.63 3.44
N PHE A 49 -7.27 -13.15 3.09
CA PHE A 49 -7.71 -11.79 3.40
C PHE A 49 -7.84 -11.61 4.93
N ILE A 50 -7.34 -10.50 5.44
CA ILE A 50 -7.46 -10.12 6.85
C ILE A 50 -8.48 -8.99 6.98
N GLU A 51 -8.13 -7.81 6.47
CA GLU A 51 -8.97 -6.62 6.63
C GLU A 51 -8.68 -5.55 5.57
N VAL A 52 -9.54 -4.54 5.53
CA VAL A 52 -9.30 -3.29 4.82
C VAL A 52 -9.21 -2.16 5.83
N ASN A 53 -8.15 -1.39 5.73
CA ASN A 53 -8.02 -0.11 6.42
C ASN A 53 -8.35 1.02 5.43
N PRO A 54 -9.59 1.59 5.46
CA PRO A 54 -10.04 2.58 4.48
C PRO A 54 -9.50 3.98 4.84
N ARG A 55 -8.21 4.09 5.00
CA ARG A 55 -7.48 5.28 5.39
C ARG A 55 -6.02 5.15 5.05
N ILE A 56 -5.31 6.26 5.07
CA ILE A 56 -3.84 6.21 5.07
C ILE A 56 -3.32 5.56 6.36
N GLN A 57 -2.26 4.79 6.25
CA GLN A 57 -1.58 4.15 7.38
C GLN A 57 -0.16 4.71 7.55
N VAL A 58 0.46 4.43 8.70
CA VAL A 58 1.84 4.88 9.00
C VAL A 58 2.83 4.35 7.97
N GLU A 59 2.57 3.16 7.44
CA GLU A 59 3.42 2.40 6.52
C GLU A 59 3.44 2.96 5.08
N HIS A 60 2.62 3.98 4.76
CA HIS A 60 2.52 4.56 3.41
C HIS A 60 3.88 5.02 2.84
N THR A 61 4.79 5.43 3.70
CA THR A 61 6.08 6.00 3.28
C THR A 61 6.96 5.02 2.51
N VAL A 62 6.92 3.71 2.80
CA VAL A 62 7.70 2.74 2.00
C VAL A 62 7.19 2.64 0.57
N THR A 63 5.88 2.79 0.36
CA THR A 63 5.29 2.84 -0.98
C THR A 63 5.70 4.12 -1.71
N GLU A 64 5.65 5.26 -1.03
CA GLU A 64 6.07 6.55 -1.59
C GLU A 64 7.53 6.52 -2.04
N GLU A 65 8.42 5.97 -1.22
CA GLU A 65 9.85 5.88 -1.54
C GLU A 65 10.13 5.02 -2.77
N VAL A 66 9.44 3.91 -2.96
CA VAL A 66 9.69 3.02 -4.11
C VAL A 66 8.92 3.40 -5.37
N THR A 67 7.88 4.24 -5.26
CA THR A 67 7.08 4.66 -6.42
C THR A 67 7.30 6.10 -6.84
N GLY A 68 7.80 6.93 -5.92
CA GLY A 68 7.89 8.39 -6.11
C GLY A 68 6.53 9.11 -6.04
N ILE A 69 5.47 8.44 -5.57
CA ILE A 69 4.13 9.00 -5.50
C ILE A 69 3.85 9.47 -4.06
N ASP A 70 3.52 10.74 -3.89
CA ASP A 70 3.05 11.31 -2.61
C ASP A 70 1.59 10.93 -2.40
N ILE A 71 1.34 9.89 -1.59
CA ILE A 71 0.00 9.31 -1.38
C ILE A 71 -0.91 10.28 -0.64
N VAL A 72 -0.38 11.05 0.32
CA VAL A 72 -1.16 12.04 1.07
C VAL A 72 -1.68 13.12 0.15
N LYS A 73 -0.81 13.65 -0.69
CA LYS A 73 -1.15 14.69 -1.66
C LYS A 73 -2.09 14.16 -2.75
N ALA A 74 -1.83 12.96 -3.24
CA ALA A 74 -2.68 12.27 -4.21
C ALA A 74 -4.11 12.08 -3.66
N GLN A 75 -4.25 11.63 -2.41
CA GLN A 75 -5.54 11.45 -1.76
C GLN A 75 -6.35 12.76 -1.73
N ILE A 76 -5.72 13.88 -1.39
CA ILE A 76 -6.39 15.18 -1.35
C ILE A 76 -6.91 15.54 -2.75
N ARG A 77 -6.08 15.42 -3.78
CA ARG A 77 -6.46 15.74 -5.16
C ARG A 77 -7.57 14.84 -5.71
N ILE A 78 -7.50 13.54 -5.41
CA ILE A 78 -8.57 12.60 -5.77
C ILE A 78 -9.90 12.99 -5.12
N LEU A 79 -9.88 13.41 -3.85
CA LEU A 79 -11.08 13.88 -3.14
C LEU A 79 -11.59 15.23 -3.67
N GLU A 80 -10.74 16.04 -4.30
CA GLU A 80 -11.11 17.25 -5.02
C GLU A 80 -11.67 16.96 -6.43
N GLY A 81 -11.67 15.72 -6.87
CA GLY A 81 -12.26 15.27 -8.13
C GLY A 81 -11.28 14.90 -9.24
N GLU A 82 -9.98 14.97 -8.96
CA GLU A 82 -8.95 14.52 -9.91
C GLU A 82 -8.97 12.99 -10.06
N ARG A 83 -8.46 12.49 -11.17
CA ARG A 83 -8.46 11.07 -11.47
C ARG A 83 -7.04 10.50 -11.54
N ILE A 84 -6.90 9.25 -11.14
CA ILE A 84 -5.67 8.48 -11.38
C ILE A 84 -5.38 8.45 -12.90
N GLY A 85 -4.14 8.71 -13.29
CA GLY A 85 -3.73 8.85 -14.67
C GLY A 85 -3.75 10.30 -15.20
N ASP A 86 -4.45 11.20 -14.54
CA ASP A 86 -4.42 12.62 -14.90
C ASP A 86 -3.19 13.29 -14.25
N PRO A 87 -2.45 14.14 -14.96
CA PRO A 87 -1.27 14.81 -14.40
C PRO A 87 -1.58 15.63 -13.12
N ALA A 88 -2.78 16.16 -13.01
CA ALA A 88 -3.21 16.96 -11.86
C ALA A 88 -3.30 16.15 -10.57
N SER A 89 -3.62 14.86 -10.65
CA SER A 89 -3.70 13.97 -9.48
C SER A 89 -2.34 13.71 -8.85
N GLY A 90 -1.27 13.77 -9.65
CA GLY A 90 0.07 13.36 -9.26
C GLY A 90 0.24 11.83 -9.16
N VAL A 91 -0.74 11.07 -9.61
CA VAL A 91 -0.71 9.60 -9.69
C VAL A 91 -0.73 9.19 -11.16
N PRO A 92 0.32 8.54 -11.68
CA PRO A 92 0.32 7.99 -13.04
C PRO A 92 -0.77 6.94 -13.26
N ALA A 93 -1.03 6.58 -14.50
CA ALA A 93 -1.83 5.40 -14.79
C ALA A 93 -1.16 4.15 -14.21
N GLN A 94 -1.95 3.13 -13.85
CA GLN A 94 -1.45 1.96 -13.12
C GLN A 94 -0.30 1.24 -13.86
N GLU A 95 -0.38 1.18 -15.18
CA GLU A 95 0.63 0.57 -16.04
C GLU A 95 1.96 1.34 -16.10
N ASP A 96 1.94 2.62 -15.75
CA ASP A 96 3.12 3.50 -15.75
C ASP A 96 3.82 3.56 -14.39
N ILE A 97 3.22 2.94 -13.36
CA ILE A 97 3.81 2.91 -12.01
C ILE A 97 4.91 1.85 -11.96
N ALA A 98 6.14 2.30 -11.78
CA ALA A 98 7.30 1.44 -11.61
C ALA A 98 7.79 1.46 -10.16
N LEU A 99 8.33 0.33 -9.71
CA LEU A 99 9.00 0.23 -8.41
C LEU A 99 10.51 0.43 -8.58
N HIS A 100 11.08 1.35 -7.83
CA HIS A 100 12.50 1.67 -7.86
C HIS A 100 13.16 1.40 -6.51
N GLY A 101 14.17 0.54 -6.51
CA GLY A 101 14.94 0.23 -5.30
C GLY A 101 14.14 -0.50 -4.22
N HIS A 102 14.47 -0.20 -2.97
CA HIS A 102 13.87 -0.79 -1.78
C HIS A 102 13.73 0.27 -0.70
N ALA A 103 12.65 0.21 0.05
CA ALA A 103 12.43 1.03 1.22
C ALA A 103 12.22 0.20 2.48
N LEU A 104 12.61 0.74 3.60
CA LEU A 104 12.46 0.12 4.91
C LEU A 104 12.05 1.20 5.90
N GLN A 105 10.95 0.96 6.60
CA GLN A 105 10.47 1.85 7.66
C GLN A 105 10.52 1.15 9.00
N CYS A 106 11.00 1.86 10.01
CA CYS A 106 10.96 1.43 11.40
C CYS A 106 10.06 2.39 12.19
N ARG A 107 9.03 1.85 12.85
CA ARG A 107 8.29 2.57 13.87
C ARG A 107 9.03 2.39 15.19
N ILE A 108 9.49 3.50 15.75
CA ILE A 108 10.19 3.54 17.04
C ILE A 108 9.25 4.21 18.04
N THR A 109 8.93 3.51 19.11
CA THR A 109 8.14 4.03 20.23
C THR A 109 9.05 4.29 21.43
N THR A 110 8.73 5.33 22.20
CA THR A 110 9.42 5.65 23.47
C THR A 110 8.69 4.94 24.59
N GLU A 111 9.02 3.68 24.78
CA GLU A 111 8.43 2.83 25.81
C GLU A 111 9.50 2.42 26.81
N ASP A 112 9.12 2.28 28.08
CA ASP A 112 10.00 1.81 29.15
C ASP A 112 9.59 0.40 29.55
N PRO A 113 10.33 -0.65 29.09
CA PRO A 113 10.01 -2.04 29.42
C PRO A 113 10.07 -2.35 30.92
N GLU A 114 10.86 -1.58 31.67
CA GLU A 114 10.99 -1.75 33.14
C GLU A 114 9.75 -1.24 33.88
N GLN A 115 8.93 -0.41 33.24
CA GLN A 115 7.67 0.13 33.76
C GLN A 115 6.43 -0.47 33.12
N ASN A 116 6.57 -1.62 32.44
CA ASN A 116 5.49 -2.35 31.79
C ASN A 116 4.90 -1.60 30.58
N PHE A 117 5.79 -0.95 29.79
CA PHE A 117 5.50 -0.19 28.58
C PHE A 117 4.67 1.08 28.78
#